data_e95986803798db31cf9087067a5b3cea
#
_entry.id   e95986803798db31cf9087067a5b3cea
#
_cell.length_a   1.000
_cell.length_b   1.000
_cell.length_c   1.000
_cell.angle_alpha   90.00
_cell.angle_beta   90.00
_cell.angle_gamma   90.00
#
_symmetry.space_group_name_H-M   'P 1'
#
loop_
_entity.id
_entity.type
_entity.pdbx_description
1 polymer ?
#
loop_
_entity_poly.entity_id
_entity_poly.type
_entity_poly.pdbx_seq_one_letter_code
_entity_poly.pdbx_strand_id
1 'polypeptide(L)'
;MFKIITLPAGQNIYMLWQTMEADDYNTDVIEILRECSADVKKQLQGLERDDFSEVYLFFDYDGHQNNLNGKYSENVLESMLRNFNNETENGKLYISYPMVEALRDFKETKCGDKENCYIDVVDITNYKFDSSKRSEHPQFNNYDFDIWSKV
;
A
#
# COMPACT_ATOMS: atom_id res chain seq x y z
N MET A 1 10.10 -25.14 3.75
CA MET A 1 10.02 -24.39 2.46
C MET A 1 8.95 -23.36 2.64
N PHE A 2 9.26 -22.07 2.59
CA PHE A 2 8.28 -21.00 2.71
C PHE A 2 7.56 -20.81 1.36
N LYS A 3 6.26 -20.60 1.40
CA LYS A 3 5.45 -20.26 0.24
C LYS A 3 4.96 -18.83 0.40
N ILE A 4 5.20 -17.98 -0.58
CA ILE A 4 4.67 -16.63 -0.64
C ILE A 4 3.42 -16.64 -1.52
N ILE A 5 2.34 -16.06 -1.00
CA ILE A 5 1.10 -15.83 -1.76
C ILE A 5 0.93 -14.32 -1.85
N THR A 6 0.85 -13.80 -3.07
CA THR A 6 0.61 -12.38 -3.33
C THR A 6 -0.81 -12.21 -3.82
N LEU A 7 -1.58 -11.37 -3.15
CA LEU A 7 -3.00 -11.15 -3.43
C LEU A 7 -3.25 -9.67 -3.72
N PRO A 8 -4.09 -9.34 -4.72
CA PRO A 8 -4.61 -7.98 -4.84
C PRO A 8 -5.61 -7.73 -3.70
N ALA A 9 -5.46 -6.61 -2.99
CA ALA A 9 -6.39 -6.25 -1.92
C ALA A 9 -7.79 -5.91 -2.44
N GLY A 10 -7.90 -5.51 -3.72
CA GLY A 10 -9.17 -5.19 -4.38
C GLY A 10 -9.85 -3.92 -3.84
N GLN A 11 -9.28 -3.31 -2.81
CA GLN A 11 -9.80 -2.12 -2.14
C GLN A 11 -8.63 -1.32 -1.56
N ASN A 12 -8.88 -0.07 -1.20
CA ASN A 12 -7.89 0.74 -0.50
C ASN A 12 -7.81 0.40 0.99
N ILE A 13 -6.75 0.85 1.65
CA ILE A 13 -6.52 0.53 3.07
C ILE A 13 -7.62 1.08 3.99
N TYR A 14 -8.23 2.21 3.65
CA TYR A 14 -9.28 2.80 4.47
C TYR A 14 -10.55 1.94 4.49
N MET A 15 -10.90 1.31 3.36
CA MET A 15 -12.03 0.38 3.29
C MET A 15 -11.75 -0.89 4.09
N LEU A 16 -10.56 -1.45 3.97
CA LEU A 16 -10.13 -2.60 4.76
C LEU A 16 -10.22 -2.29 6.26
N TRP A 17 -9.63 -1.17 6.67
CA TRP A 17 -9.66 -0.73 8.07
C TRP A 17 -11.08 -0.53 8.60
N GLN A 18 -11.96 0.14 7.83
CA GLN A 18 -13.37 0.35 8.21
C GLN A 18 -14.12 -0.98 8.43
N THR A 19 -13.86 -1.95 7.56
CA THR A 19 -14.49 -3.27 7.66
C THR A 19 -14.06 -3.98 8.93
N MET A 20 -12.78 -3.92 9.29
CA MET A 20 -12.26 -4.53 10.51
C MET A 20 -12.69 -3.77 11.76
N GLU A 21 -12.68 -2.44 11.74
CA GLU A 21 -13.11 -1.60 12.88
C GLU A 21 -14.60 -1.79 13.17
N ALA A 22 -15.43 -1.98 12.16
CA ALA A 22 -16.88 -2.13 12.32
C ALA A 22 -17.29 -3.37 13.14
N ASP A 23 -16.43 -4.37 13.25
CA ASP A 23 -16.65 -5.58 14.04
C ASP A 23 -15.60 -5.76 15.17
N ASP A 24 -14.98 -4.66 15.58
CA ASP A 24 -13.96 -4.64 16.63
C ASP A 24 -12.79 -5.62 16.35
N TYR A 25 -12.39 -5.74 15.09
CA TYR A 25 -11.31 -6.63 14.64
C TYR A 25 -11.54 -8.12 14.94
N ASN A 26 -12.79 -8.56 15.03
CA ASN A 26 -13.14 -9.98 15.23
C ASN A 26 -12.94 -10.80 13.95
N THR A 27 -13.17 -10.19 12.79
CA THR A 27 -12.89 -10.82 11.48
C THR A 27 -11.45 -10.58 11.07
N ASP A 28 -10.72 -11.63 10.76
CA ASP A 28 -9.33 -11.49 10.33
C ASP A 28 -9.21 -10.96 8.88
N VAL A 29 -8.02 -10.43 8.56
CA VAL A 29 -7.74 -9.82 7.27
C VAL A 29 -7.85 -10.83 6.11
N ILE A 30 -7.55 -12.11 6.33
CA ILE A 30 -7.64 -13.16 5.29
C ILE A 30 -9.10 -13.42 4.90
N GLU A 31 -10.00 -13.43 5.89
CA GLU A 31 -11.45 -13.56 5.62
C GLU A 31 -11.98 -12.38 4.81
N ILE A 32 -11.61 -11.17 5.18
CA ILE A 32 -12.03 -9.96 4.46
C ILE A 32 -11.50 -9.99 3.02
N LEU A 33 -10.23 -10.34 2.83
CA LEU A 33 -9.63 -10.43 1.50
C LEU A 33 -10.29 -11.52 0.65
N ARG A 34 -10.73 -12.63 1.25
CA ARG A 34 -11.44 -13.72 0.57
C ARG A 34 -12.72 -13.23 -0.09
N GLU A 35 -13.40 -12.27 0.52
CA GLU A 35 -14.64 -11.71 -0.02
C GLU A 35 -14.41 -10.59 -1.06
N CYS A 36 -13.17 -10.10 -1.22
CA CYS A 36 -12.88 -9.00 -2.14
C CYS A 36 -13.03 -9.37 -3.63
N SER A 37 -12.69 -10.61 -4.00
CA SER A 37 -12.83 -11.07 -5.39
C SER A 37 -12.90 -12.59 -5.52
N ALA A 38 -13.51 -13.05 -6.62
CA ALA A 38 -13.59 -14.49 -6.93
C ALA A 38 -12.20 -15.13 -7.10
N ASP A 39 -11.24 -14.39 -7.64
CA ASP A 39 -9.87 -14.88 -7.85
C ASP A 39 -9.13 -15.03 -6.52
N VAL A 40 -9.26 -14.07 -5.60
CA VAL A 40 -8.69 -14.16 -4.26
C VAL A 40 -9.34 -15.31 -3.49
N LYS A 41 -10.66 -15.43 -3.54
CA LYS A 41 -11.40 -16.54 -2.93
C LYS A 41 -10.88 -17.90 -3.39
N LYS A 42 -10.62 -18.04 -4.70
CA LYS A 42 -10.06 -19.28 -5.26
C LYS A 42 -8.63 -19.55 -4.79
N GLN A 43 -7.79 -18.50 -4.70
CA GLN A 43 -6.41 -18.65 -4.24
C GLN A 43 -6.32 -19.02 -2.76
N LEU A 44 -7.26 -18.53 -1.95
CA LEU A 44 -7.36 -18.78 -0.51
C LEU A 44 -8.24 -20.00 -0.17
N GLN A 45 -8.68 -20.76 -1.15
CA GLN A 45 -9.54 -21.93 -0.92
C GLN A 45 -8.85 -22.96 -0.04
N GLY A 46 -9.47 -23.27 1.11
CA GLY A 46 -8.97 -24.25 2.07
C GLY A 46 -7.80 -23.78 2.90
N LEU A 47 -7.50 -22.48 2.89
CA LEU A 47 -6.51 -21.85 3.76
C LEU A 47 -7.24 -20.99 4.80
N GLU A 48 -6.85 -21.11 6.05
CA GLU A 48 -7.34 -20.31 7.17
C GLU A 48 -6.23 -19.35 7.66
N ARG A 49 -6.54 -18.45 8.59
CA ARG A 49 -5.55 -17.50 9.14
C ARG A 49 -4.32 -18.22 9.71
N ASP A 50 -4.51 -19.35 10.38
CA ASP A 50 -3.44 -20.12 11.01
C ASP A 50 -2.49 -20.81 10.01
N ASP A 51 -2.86 -20.87 8.73
CA ASP A 51 -1.97 -21.37 7.66
C ASP A 51 -0.94 -20.32 7.24
N PHE A 52 -1.08 -19.08 7.69
CA PHE A 52 -0.18 -17.97 7.39
C PHE A 52 0.63 -17.61 8.63
N SER A 53 1.95 -17.74 8.52
CA SER A 53 2.85 -17.29 9.59
C SER A 53 2.94 -15.77 9.69
N GLU A 54 2.84 -15.09 8.55
CA GLU A 54 3.00 -13.65 8.48
C GLU A 54 2.10 -13.06 7.38
N VAL A 55 1.54 -11.88 7.63
CA VAL A 55 0.75 -11.11 6.68
C VAL A 55 1.33 -9.71 6.55
N TYR A 56 1.62 -9.31 5.32
CA TYR A 56 2.13 -7.98 5.00
C TYR A 56 1.14 -7.24 4.08
N LEU A 57 0.81 -6.01 4.46
CA LEU A 57 -0.15 -5.17 3.77
C LEU A 57 0.61 -3.99 3.13
N PHE A 58 0.60 -3.92 1.81
CA PHE A 58 1.23 -2.84 1.06
C PHE A 58 0.16 -2.01 0.35
N PHE A 59 0.09 -0.74 0.69
CA PHE A 59 -0.87 0.19 0.10
C PHE A 59 -0.19 1.51 -0.26
N ASP A 60 -0.70 2.14 -1.30
CA ASP A 60 -0.34 3.52 -1.61
C ASP A 60 -1.05 4.48 -0.65
N TYR A 61 -0.37 5.55 -0.28
CA TYR A 61 -1.01 6.66 0.43
C TYR A 61 -1.97 7.39 -0.51
N ASP A 62 -3.25 7.39 -0.16
CA ASP A 62 -4.27 8.13 -0.88
C ASP A 62 -4.79 9.28 -0.02
N GLY A 63 -4.18 10.43 -0.17
CA GLY A 63 -4.56 11.66 0.57
C GLY A 63 -5.90 12.27 0.16
N HIS A 64 -6.53 11.73 -0.91
CA HIS A 64 -7.81 12.23 -1.44
C HIS A 64 -9.02 11.41 -0.99
N GLN A 65 -8.84 10.51 -0.03
CA GLN A 65 -9.91 9.61 0.40
C GLN A 65 -11.06 10.35 1.07
N ASN A 66 -12.07 10.67 0.27
CA ASN A 66 -13.36 11.16 0.75
C ASN A 66 -14.28 10.04 1.29
N ASN A 67 -13.86 8.77 1.16
CA ASN A 67 -14.66 7.60 1.58
C ASN A 67 -14.90 7.55 3.09
N LEU A 68 -14.13 8.29 3.85
CA LEU A 68 -14.32 8.41 5.30
C LEU A 68 -15.52 9.29 5.68
N ASN A 69 -16.15 9.99 4.71
CA ASN A 69 -17.36 10.79 4.89
C ASN A 69 -17.35 11.73 6.12
N GLY A 70 -16.19 12.27 6.46
CA GLY A 70 -16.02 13.13 7.63
C GLY A 70 -16.22 12.43 8.99
N LYS A 71 -16.35 11.09 9.01
CA LYS A 71 -16.56 10.34 10.26
C LYS A 71 -15.30 10.20 11.11
N TYR A 72 -14.15 10.37 10.53
CA TYR A 72 -12.89 10.08 11.18
C TYR A 72 -12.04 11.34 11.30
N SER A 73 -11.39 11.48 12.44
CA SER A 73 -10.48 12.57 12.75
C SER A 73 -9.15 12.39 11.99
N GLU A 74 -8.29 13.41 12.05
CA GLU A 74 -6.96 13.45 11.43
C GLU A 74 -6.04 12.28 11.80
N ASN A 75 -6.39 11.48 12.82
CA ASN A 75 -5.57 10.38 13.34
C ASN A 75 -5.92 8.98 12.79
N VAL A 76 -6.74 8.88 11.74
CA VAL A 76 -7.14 7.57 11.17
C VAL A 76 -5.92 6.77 10.71
N LEU A 77 -4.99 7.42 10.01
CA LEU A 77 -3.77 6.76 9.56
C LEU A 77 -2.92 6.20 10.71
N GLU A 78 -2.83 6.97 11.79
CA GLU A 78 -2.14 6.52 13.01
C GLU A 78 -2.84 5.34 13.67
N SER A 79 -4.18 5.34 13.69
CA SER A 79 -4.98 4.20 14.15
C SER A 79 -4.75 2.95 13.29
N MET A 80 -4.75 3.10 11.98
CA MET A 80 -4.46 1.98 11.07
C MET A 80 -3.06 1.41 11.31
N LEU A 81 -2.04 2.26 11.42
CA LEU A 81 -0.66 1.83 11.68
C LEU A 81 -0.49 1.15 13.05
N ARG A 82 -1.29 1.53 14.05
CA ARG A 82 -1.30 0.85 15.35
C ARG A 82 -1.95 -0.53 15.29
N ASN A 83 -3.07 -0.65 14.57
CA ASN A 83 -3.83 -1.90 14.51
C ASN A 83 -3.16 -2.92 13.58
N PHE A 84 -2.49 -2.44 12.54
CA PHE A 84 -1.73 -3.26 11.60
C PHE A 84 -0.22 -3.12 11.84
N ASN A 85 0.24 -3.41 13.04
CA ASN A 85 1.63 -3.24 13.44
C ASN A 85 2.40 -4.55 13.58
N ASN A 86 1.71 -5.70 13.45
CA ASN A 86 2.27 -7.02 13.71
C ASN A 86 1.86 -8.00 12.59
N GLU A 87 2.86 -8.51 11.90
CA GLU A 87 2.70 -9.45 10.79
C GLU A 87 2.08 -10.78 11.20
N THR A 88 2.21 -11.17 12.47
CA THR A 88 1.69 -12.44 12.99
C THR A 88 0.26 -12.33 13.53
N GLU A 89 -0.26 -11.11 13.66
CA GLU A 89 -1.61 -10.83 14.13
C GLU A 89 -2.50 -10.31 12.99
N ASN A 90 -2.89 -9.04 13.05
CA ASN A 90 -3.74 -8.39 12.04
C ASN A 90 -3.04 -8.12 10.71
N GLY A 91 -1.72 -8.34 10.65
CA GLY A 91 -0.87 -7.99 9.54
C GLY A 91 -0.07 -6.72 9.83
N LYS A 92 1.00 -6.53 9.06
CA LYS A 92 1.85 -5.34 9.15
C LYS A 92 1.67 -4.45 7.94
N LEU A 93 1.22 -3.21 8.20
CA LEU A 93 0.94 -2.22 7.18
C LEU A 93 2.20 -1.45 6.80
N TYR A 94 2.41 -1.36 5.50
CA TYR A 94 3.35 -0.46 4.85
C TYR A 94 2.60 0.47 3.91
N ILE A 95 2.83 1.77 4.06
CA ILE A 95 2.23 2.78 3.22
C ILE A 95 3.31 3.40 2.36
N SER A 96 3.16 3.26 1.06
CA SER A 96 4.03 3.89 0.08
C SER A 96 3.64 5.35 -0.08
N TYR A 97 4.58 6.25 0.19
CA TYR A 97 4.45 7.69 -0.06
C TYR A 97 5.78 8.22 -0.58
N PRO A 98 5.79 8.97 -1.65
CA PRO A 98 4.66 9.48 -2.42
C PRO A 98 4.14 8.55 -3.53
N MET A 99 3.84 7.31 -3.26
CA MET A 99 3.29 6.31 -4.18
C MET A 99 4.30 5.82 -5.23
N VAL A 100 3.86 4.93 -6.13
CA VAL A 100 4.66 4.41 -7.26
C VAL A 100 5.16 5.55 -8.16
N GLU A 101 4.44 6.65 -8.25
CA GLU A 101 4.83 7.84 -9.00
C GLU A 101 6.14 8.48 -8.53
N ALA A 102 6.58 8.21 -7.31
CA ALA A 102 7.89 8.64 -6.80
C ALA A 102 9.05 8.13 -7.67
N LEU A 103 8.90 6.97 -8.29
CA LEU A 103 9.88 6.43 -9.22
C LEU A 103 10.12 7.35 -10.43
N ARG A 104 9.14 8.16 -10.81
CA ARG A 104 9.28 9.16 -11.88
C ARG A 104 10.21 10.30 -11.51
N ASP A 105 10.34 10.57 -10.23
CA ASP A 105 11.21 11.64 -9.72
C ASP A 105 12.62 11.15 -9.40
N PHE A 106 12.86 9.84 -9.53
CA PHE A 106 14.19 9.28 -9.35
C PHE A 106 15.15 9.87 -10.38
N LYS A 107 16.27 10.40 -9.89
CA LYS A 107 17.38 10.93 -10.69
C LYS A 107 18.69 10.36 -10.17
N GLU A 108 19.41 9.64 -11.02
CA GLU A 108 20.65 8.99 -10.62
C GLU A 108 21.66 9.99 -10.01
N THR A 109 21.70 11.22 -10.56
CA THR A 109 22.58 12.29 -10.08
C THR A 109 22.18 12.89 -8.74
N LYS A 110 20.89 12.81 -8.34
CA LYS A 110 20.37 13.38 -7.09
C LYS A 110 20.09 12.31 -6.04
N CYS A 111 19.65 11.14 -6.46
CA CYS A 111 19.21 10.08 -5.58
C CYS A 111 20.30 9.04 -5.30
N GLY A 112 21.50 9.22 -5.83
CA GLY A 112 22.68 8.44 -5.45
C GLY A 112 23.06 8.59 -3.96
N ASP A 113 22.71 9.74 -3.37
CA ASP A 113 22.73 9.98 -1.93
C ASP A 113 21.29 9.92 -1.39
N LYS A 114 20.93 8.76 -0.87
CA LYS A 114 19.55 8.48 -0.40
C LYS A 114 19.08 9.40 0.72
N GLU A 115 19.99 9.96 1.51
CA GLU A 115 19.66 10.88 2.59
C GLU A 115 19.17 12.25 2.09
N ASN A 116 19.54 12.62 0.86
CA ASN A 116 19.18 13.89 0.25
C ASN A 116 18.20 13.75 -0.92
N CYS A 117 17.65 12.54 -1.14
CA CYS A 117 16.67 12.28 -2.19
C CYS A 117 15.26 12.61 -1.70
N TYR A 118 14.89 13.88 -1.76
CA TYR A 118 13.53 14.33 -1.44
C TYR A 118 13.02 15.30 -2.49
N ILE A 119 11.70 15.37 -2.58
CA ILE A 119 10.99 16.31 -3.46
C ILE A 119 9.94 17.03 -2.63
N ASP A 120 9.96 18.35 -2.69
CA ASP A 120 8.91 19.17 -2.13
C ASP A 120 7.65 19.02 -3.00
N VAL A 121 6.60 18.45 -2.46
CA VAL A 121 5.30 18.33 -3.12
C VAL A 121 4.44 19.50 -2.66
N VAL A 122 4.41 20.54 -3.47
CA VAL A 122 3.60 21.75 -3.20
C VAL A 122 2.11 21.49 -3.41
N ASP A 123 1.76 20.60 -4.35
CA ASP A 123 0.39 20.23 -4.68
C ASP A 123 0.29 18.72 -4.92
N ILE A 124 -0.14 18.00 -3.90
CA ILE A 124 -0.40 16.56 -3.97
C ILE A 124 -1.45 16.20 -5.02
N THR A 125 -2.43 17.08 -5.24
CA THR A 125 -3.55 16.83 -6.17
C THR A 125 -3.05 16.62 -7.60
N ASN A 126 -2.03 17.36 -7.98
CA ASN A 126 -1.46 17.31 -9.33
C ASN A 126 -0.15 16.52 -9.42
N TYR A 127 0.32 15.95 -8.30
CA TYR A 127 1.63 15.30 -8.23
C TYR A 127 1.84 14.27 -9.34
N LYS A 128 0.86 13.42 -9.58
CA LYS A 128 0.91 12.37 -10.61
C LYS A 128 1.14 12.93 -12.02
N PHE A 129 0.46 14.01 -12.33
CA PHE A 129 0.58 14.68 -13.63
C PHE A 129 1.91 15.44 -13.74
N ASP A 130 2.29 16.15 -12.69
CA ASP A 130 3.51 16.95 -12.66
C ASP A 130 4.76 16.06 -12.64
N SER A 131 4.74 14.96 -11.89
CA SER A 131 5.82 13.99 -11.89
C SER A 131 6.03 13.39 -13.29
N SER A 132 4.95 13.08 -14.02
CA SER A 132 5.06 12.53 -15.37
C SER A 132 5.68 13.50 -16.38
N LYS A 133 5.47 14.81 -16.20
CA LYS A 133 6.04 15.84 -17.08
C LYS A 133 7.52 16.11 -16.84
N ARG A 134 7.96 16.07 -15.58
CA ARG A 134 9.36 16.36 -15.20
C ARG A 134 10.26 15.13 -15.18
N SER A 135 9.65 13.94 -15.28
CA SER A 135 10.36 12.67 -15.20
C SER A 135 11.28 12.44 -16.39
N GLU A 136 12.46 11.94 -16.12
CA GLU A 136 13.33 11.33 -17.11
C GLU A 136 12.82 9.94 -17.52
N HIS A 137 11.88 9.38 -16.74
CA HIS A 137 11.29 8.06 -16.88
C HIS A 137 9.75 8.12 -16.89
N PRO A 138 9.12 8.68 -17.93
CA PRO A 138 7.67 8.91 -17.95
C PRO A 138 6.83 7.64 -18.05
N GLN A 139 7.43 6.52 -18.50
CA GLN A 139 6.73 5.25 -18.74
C GLN A 139 7.27 4.13 -17.85
N PHE A 140 6.62 3.88 -16.72
CA PHE A 140 7.01 2.83 -15.77
C PHE A 140 7.08 1.42 -16.34
N ASN A 141 6.23 1.11 -17.30
CA ASN A 141 6.08 -0.26 -17.83
C ASN A 141 7.29 -0.76 -18.60
N ASN A 142 8.23 0.14 -18.94
CA ASN A 142 9.40 -0.17 -19.73
C ASN A 142 10.70 -0.13 -18.91
N TYR A 143 10.59 -0.16 -17.58
CA TYR A 143 11.78 -0.14 -16.74
C TYR A 143 12.49 -1.48 -16.75
N ASP A 144 13.77 -1.40 -16.98
CA ASP A 144 14.69 -2.48 -16.72
C ASP A 144 14.81 -2.71 -15.19
N PHE A 145 14.93 -3.96 -14.79
CA PHE A 145 15.11 -4.35 -13.39
C PHE A 145 16.32 -3.64 -12.74
N ASP A 146 17.36 -3.35 -13.53
CA ASP A 146 18.55 -2.63 -13.07
C ASP A 146 18.24 -1.20 -12.62
N ILE A 147 17.23 -0.54 -13.20
CA ILE A 147 16.78 0.79 -12.76
C ILE A 147 16.01 0.67 -11.45
N TRP A 148 15.12 -0.32 -11.34
CA TRP A 148 14.33 -0.56 -10.13
C TRP A 148 15.19 -0.92 -8.91
N SER A 149 16.27 -1.63 -9.11
CA SER A 149 17.17 -2.02 -8.02
C SER A 149 17.96 -0.86 -7.42
N LYS A 150 17.97 0.31 -8.08
CA LYS A 150 18.65 1.53 -7.62
C LYS A 150 17.74 2.47 -6.83
N VAL A 151 16.42 2.24 -6.87
CA VAL A 151 15.40 3.02 -6.14
C VAL A 151 15.08 2.37 -4.80
#